data_33bcf9e75eeff0fc4108c6192bb5c8b3
#
_entry.id   33bcf9e75eeff0fc4108c6192bb5c8b3
#
_cell.length_a   1.000
_cell.length_b   1.000
_cell.length_c   1.000
_cell.angle_alpha   90.00
_cell.angle_beta   90.00
_cell.angle_gamma   90.00
#
_symmetry.space_group_name_H-M   'P 1'
#
loop_
_entity.id
_entity.type
_entity.pdbx_description
1 polymer ?
#
loop_
_entity_poly.entity_id
_entity_poly.type
_entity_poly.pdbx_seq_one_letter_code
_entity_poly.pdbx_strand_id
1 'polypeptide(L)'
;INIGDNDASLKAETTYYSYDAHYFYTTFQSMIDDYRNQTYENSINKDAPHYNYYQYLTHRAKTSYVSKDLNWYISTYLGYSSKPSSFPPNPSESQLYDEGYTFIETQNKYGINAIMMLSLAINESGFGRSQISIEKNNLFGHAAYDNAPNESANGYKDVASSIQTHAQIFLNNGYLNP
;
A
#
# COMPACT_ATOMS: atom_id res chain seq x y z
N ILE A 1 2.58 -5.35 17.62
CA ILE A 1 2.44 -4.38 16.50
C ILE A 1 3.48 -4.74 15.44
N ASN A 2 3.08 -4.86 14.19
CA ASN A 2 4.03 -5.01 13.10
C ASN A 2 4.64 -3.63 12.78
N ILE A 3 5.96 -3.50 12.90
CA ILE A 3 6.68 -2.25 12.63
C ILE A 3 7.31 -2.21 11.22
N GLY A 4 7.04 -3.20 10.36
CA GLY A 4 7.63 -3.33 9.04
C GLY A 4 8.92 -4.16 9.07
N ASP A 5 9.94 -3.70 8.36
CA ASP A 5 11.23 -4.38 8.30
C ASP A 5 11.91 -4.46 9.68
N ASN A 6 12.65 -5.55 9.89
CA ASN A 6 13.32 -5.78 11.16
C ASN A 6 14.44 -4.74 11.39
N ASP A 7 14.36 -4.03 12.50
CA ASP A 7 15.45 -3.17 12.97
C ASP A 7 16.60 -4.03 13.51
N ALA A 8 17.83 -3.74 13.09
CA ALA A 8 19.01 -4.52 13.48
C ALA A 8 19.29 -4.52 14.99
N SER A 9 18.74 -3.58 15.74
CA SER A 9 18.85 -3.51 17.20
C SER A 9 17.89 -4.47 17.92
N LEU A 10 16.87 -4.98 17.22
CA LEU A 10 15.84 -5.86 17.76
C LEU A 10 16.23 -7.33 17.62
N LYS A 11 16.07 -8.11 18.67
CA LYS A 11 16.28 -9.56 18.67
C LYS A 11 14.95 -10.27 18.42
N ALA A 12 14.97 -11.31 17.59
CA ALA A 12 13.82 -12.18 17.39
C ALA A 12 13.33 -12.78 18.73
N GLU A 13 12.04 -13.06 18.82
CA GLU A 13 11.39 -13.68 19.98
C GLU A 13 11.52 -12.90 21.29
N THR A 14 11.87 -11.61 21.21
CA THR A 14 11.99 -10.72 22.37
C THR A 14 10.86 -9.68 22.33
N THR A 15 10.22 -9.45 23.48
CA THR A 15 9.22 -8.40 23.63
C THR A 15 9.89 -7.06 23.91
N TYR A 16 9.51 -6.06 23.15
CA TYR A 16 9.94 -4.66 23.36
C TYR A 16 8.72 -3.77 23.57
N TYR A 17 8.94 -2.66 24.25
CA TYR A 17 7.96 -1.61 24.48
C TYR A 17 8.33 -0.39 23.64
N SER A 18 7.33 0.29 23.09
CA SER A 18 7.50 1.55 22.38
C SER A 18 6.17 2.30 22.41
N TYR A 19 6.20 3.61 22.60
CA TYR A 19 4.99 4.47 22.50
C TYR A 19 4.87 5.17 21.15
N ASP A 20 5.99 5.28 20.40
CA ASP A 20 6.07 6.03 19.15
C ASP A 20 6.46 5.18 17.92
N ALA A 21 6.80 3.88 18.15
CA ALA A 21 7.33 2.95 17.15
C ALA A 21 8.71 3.35 16.57
N HIS A 22 9.40 4.34 17.15
CA HIS A 22 10.73 4.78 16.75
C HIS A 22 11.80 4.32 17.74
N TYR A 23 11.50 4.42 19.04
CA TYR A 23 12.39 4.04 20.12
C TYR A 23 11.86 2.82 20.86
N PHE A 24 12.73 1.83 21.09
CA PHE A 24 12.37 0.56 21.71
C PHE A 24 13.05 0.36 23.06
N TYR A 25 12.33 -0.25 24.00
CA TYR A 25 12.71 -0.45 25.37
C TYR A 25 12.55 -1.91 25.78
N THR A 26 13.48 -2.41 26.61
CA THR A 26 13.40 -3.78 27.12
C THR A 26 12.42 -3.92 28.29
N THR A 27 12.08 -2.82 28.96
CA THR A 27 11.10 -2.80 30.05
C THR A 27 10.07 -1.68 29.85
N PHE A 28 8.86 -1.93 30.32
CA PHE A 28 7.81 -0.91 30.33
C PHE A 28 8.19 0.30 31.19
N GLN A 29 8.87 0.05 32.34
CA GLN A 29 9.26 1.12 33.23
C GLN A 29 10.26 2.07 32.58
N SER A 30 11.31 1.58 31.93
CA SER A 30 12.28 2.43 31.23
C SER A 30 11.65 3.28 30.12
N MET A 31 10.65 2.75 29.42
CA MET A 31 9.88 3.52 28.45
C MET A 31 9.10 4.66 29.12
N ILE A 32 8.44 4.40 30.25
CA ILE A 32 7.67 5.41 30.99
C ILE A 32 8.58 6.48 31.60
N ASP A 33 9.74 6.11 32.09
CA ASP A 33 10.70 7.06 32.65
C ASP A 33 11.23 8.02 31.60
N ASP A 34 11.58 7.51 30.40
CA ASP A 34 12.00 8.37 29.29
C ASP A 34 10.85 9.24 28.79
N TYR A 35 9.63 8.69 28.65
CA TYR A 35 8.47 9.46 28.25
C TYR A 35 8.19 10.66 29.19
N ARG A 36 8.28 10.43 30.50
CA ARG A 36 8.09 11.49 31.53
C ARG A 36 9.18 12.55 31.49
N ASN A 37 10.41 12.13 31.25
CA ASN A 37 11.58 13.02 31.21
C ASN A 37 11.80 13.63 29.80
N GLN A 38 11.02 13.26 28.82
CA GLN A 38 11.17 13.68 27.41
C GLN A 38 12.56 13.36 26.86
N THR A 39 13.06 12.16 27.17
CA THR A 39 14.36 11.64 26.71
C THR A 39 14.17 10.28 26.03
N TYR A 40 15.26 9.76 25.45
CA TYR A 40 15.32 8.42 24.84
C TYR A 40 16.55 7.64 25.32
N GLU A 41 17.16 8.08 26.42
CA GLU A 41 18.42 7.56 26.93
C GLU A 41 18.39 6.09 27.32
N ASN A 42 17.23 5.59 27.77
CA ASN A 42 17.04 4.20 28.17
C ASN A 42 16.60 3.30 26.99
N SER A 43 16.39 3.87 25.77
CA SER A 43 16.05 3.06 24.59
C SER A 43 17.27 2.32 24.07
N ILE A 44 17.04 1.12 23.51
CA ILE A 44 18.13 0.28 22.97
C ILE A 44 18.67 0.80 21.63
N ASN A 45 17.94 1.70 20.99
CA ASN A 45 18.28 2.27 19.69
C ASN A 45 18.31 3.81 19.70
N LYS A 46 18.72 4.40 20.84
CA LYS A 46 18.73 5.85 21.05
C LYS A 46 19.51 6.63 19.99
N ASP A 47 20.61 6.07 19.51
CA ASP A 47 21.48 6.70 18.51
C ASP A 47 21.02 6.48 17.06
N ALA A 48 20.09 5.56 16.85
CA ALA A 48 19.54 5.22 15.53
C ALA A 48 18.04 4.85 15.65
N PRO A 49 17.15 5.84 15.80
CA PRO A 49 15.73 5.57 15.91
C PRO A 49 15.19 4.87 14.66
N HIS A 50 14.28 3.93 14.86
CA HIS A 50 13.66 3.19 13.79
C HIS A 50 12.64 4.06 13.03
N TYR A 51 12.73 4.04 11.73
CA TYR A 51 11.72 4.64 10.85
C TYR A 51 11.27 3.60 9.82
N ASN A 52 10.00 3.29 9.83
CA ASN A 52 9.45 2.47 8.76
C ASN A 52 9.45 3.28 7.45
N TYR A 53 10.35 2.91 6.54
CA TYR A 53 10.54 3.60 5.27
C TYR A 53 9.21 3.84 4.53
N TYR A 54 8.33 2.84 4.51
CA TYR A 54 7.07 2.93 3.77
C TYR A 54 6.07 3.93 4.34
N GLN A 55 6.13 4.26 5.63
CA GLN A 55 5.29 5.31 6.24
C GLN A 55 5.69 6.72 5.78
N TYR A 56 6.94 6.88 5.36
CA TYR A 56 7.49 8.18 4.93
C TYR A 56 7.65 8.28 3.41
N LEU A 57 7.34 7.21 2.68
CA LEU A 57 7.39 7.23 1.23
C LEU A 57 6.27 8.12 0.69
N THR A 58 6.64 9.20 0.01
CA THR A 58 5.65 10.13 -0.53
C THR A 58 5.04 9.60 -1.82
N HIS A 59 3.78 9.94 -2.08
CA HIS A 59 3.13 9.64 -3.36
C HIS A 59 3.88 10.26 -4.57
N ARG A 60 4.69 11.29 -4.35
CA ARG A 60 5.47 11.99 -5.39
C ARG A 60 6.85 11.41 -5.65
N ALA A 61 7.36 10.53 -4.79
CA ALA A 61 8.63 9.86 -5.00
C ALA A 61 8.46 8.73 -6.03
N LYS A 62 9.00 8.91 -7.24
CA LYS A 62 8.93 7.87 -8.27
C LYS A 62 9.72 6.63 -7.85
N THR A 63 9.16 5.44 -8.10
CA THR A 63 9.90 4.19 -7.95
C THR A 63 10.88 3.98 -9.10
N SER A 64 11.98 3.30 -8.84
CA SER A 64 12.92 2.82 -9.87
C SER A 64 12.54 1.47 -10.49
N TYR A 65 11.51 0.78 -9.94
CA TYR A 65 11.01 -0.44 -10.53
C TYR A 65 10.41 -0.19 -11.92
N VAL A 66 10.47 -1.22 -12.77
CA VAL A 66 9.88 -1.19 -14.11
C VAL A 66 8.68 -2.11 -14.20
N SER A 67 7.93 -2.04 -15.30
CA SER A 67 6.69 -2.81 -15.48
C SER A 67 6.84 -4.31 -15.29
N LYS A 68 7.98 -4.88 -15.74
CA LYS A 68 8.27 -6.32 -15.56
C LYS A 68 8.42 -6.73 -14.08
N ASP A 69 8.92 -5.82 -13.23
CA ASP A 69 9.11 -6.10 -11.82
C ASP A 69 7.74 -6.16 -11.11
N LEU A 70 6.84 -5.23 -11.45
CA LEU A 70 5.47 -5.23 -10.94
C LEU A 70 4.70 -6.47 -11.44
N ASN A 71 4.83 -6.81 -12.72
CA ASN A 71 4.21 -8.00 -13.28
C ASN A 71 4.78 -9.28 -12.67
N TRP A 72 6.08 -9.34 -12.40
CA TRP A 72 6.69 -10.45 -11.68
C TRP A 72 6.09 -10.60 -10.27
N TYR A 73 5.97 -9.50 -9.53
CA TYR A 73 5.36 -9.51 -8.21
C TYR A 73 3.91 -10.03 -8.27
N ILE A 74 3.10 -9.53 -9.20
CA ILE A 74 1.70 -9.92 -9.37
C ILE A 74 1.59 -11.40 -9.78
N SER A 75 2.42 -11.85 -10.72
CA SER A 75 2.30 -13.20 -11.27
C SER A 75 3.02 -14.27 -10.43
N THR A 76 4.21 -13.96 -9.92
CA THR A 76 5.06 -14.95 -9.24
C THR A 76 4.84 -14.94 -7.74
N TYR A 77 4.85 -13.75 -7.12
CA TYR A 77 4.70 -13.65 -5.67
C TYR A 77 3.24 -13.78 -5.22
N LEU A 78 2.30 -13.10 -5.90
CA LEU A 78 0.87 -13.20 -5.60
C LEU A 78 0.18 -14.40 -6.28
N GLY A 79 0.80 -15.02 -7.28
CA GLY A 79 0.33 -16.23 -7.93
C GLY A 79 -0.79 -16.03 -8.96
N TYR A 80 -0.96 -14.81 -9.50
CA TYR A 80 -1.98 -14.55 -10.51
C TYR A 80 -1.47 -14.79 -11.92
N SER A 81 -2.27 -15.47 -12.75
CA SER A 81 -1.89 -15.92 -14.09
C SER A 81 -2.83 -15.45 -15.19
N SER A 82 -3.98 -14.85 -14.85
CA SER A 82 -4.95 -14.31 -15.82
C SER A 82 -5.88 -13.29 -15.17
N LYS A 83 -6.61 -12.56 -16.02
CA LYS A 83 -7.75 -11.73 -15.59
C LYS A 83 -9.02 -12.55 -15.48
N PRO A 84 -9.90 -12.25 -14.49
CA PRO A 84 -11.18 -12.91 -14.37
C PRO A 84 -12.14 -12.47 -15.48
N SER A 85 -12.98 -13.39 -15.95
CA SER A 85 -14.06 -13.11 -16.88
C SER A 85 -15.39 -12.83 -16.18
N SER A 86 -15.53 -13.24 -14.92
CA SER A 86 -16.73 -13.04 -14.11
C SER A 86 -16.42 -13.12 -12.61
N PHE A 87 -17.34 -12.63 -11.79
CA PHE A 87 -17.28 -12.82 -10.33
C PHE A 87 -18.12 -14.07 -9.92
N PRO A 88 -17.66 -14.88 -8.98
CA PRO A 88 -16.35 -14.84 -8.29
C PRO A 88 -15.20 -15.34 -9.20
N PRO A 89 -13.98 -14.79 -9.01
CA PRO A 89 -12.81 -15.20 -9.80
C PRO A 89 -12.27 -16.57 -9.35
N ASN A 90 -11.58 -17.27 -10.26
CA ASN A 90 -10.79 -18.43 -9.90
C ASN A 90 -9.59 -18.03 -8.99
N PRO A 91 -9.00 -18.97 -8.22
CA PRO A 91 -7.93 -18.66 -7.28
C PRO A 91 -6.73 -17.91 -7.88
N SER A 92 -6.37 -18.21 -9.14
CA SER A 92 -5.24 -17.59 -9.86
C SER A 92 -5.62 -16.40 -10.74
N GLU A 93 -6.82 -15.86 -10.60
CA GLU A 93 -7.30 -14.73 -11.40
C GLU A 93 -7.35 -13.43 -10.58
N SER A 94 -6.94 -12.33 -11.22
CA SER A 94 -6.98 -10.98 -10.66
C SER A 94 -7.03 -9.93 -11.76
N GLN A 95 -7.78 -8.85 -11.54
CA GLN A 95 -7.77 -7.67 -12.43
C GLN A 95 -6.41 -6.95 -12.45
N LEU A 96 -5.54 -7.22 -11.49
CA LEU A 96 -4.18 -6.68 -11.46
C LEU A 96 -3.22 -7.40 -12.42
N TYR A 97 -3.60 -8.60 -12.92
CA TYR A 97 -2.73 -9.37 -13.80
C TYR A 97 -2.33 -8.56 -15.04
N ASP A 98 -1.02 -8.49 -15.29
CA ASP A 98 -0.38 -7.78 -16.40
C ASP A 98 -0.59 -6.25 -16.42
N GLU A 99 -0.94 -5.63 -15.27
CA GLU A 99 -1.12 -4.17 -15.17
C GLU A 99 0.16 -3.41 -14.78
N GLY A 100 1.30 -4.07 -14.64
CA GLY A 100 2.56 -3.42 -14.28
C GLY A 100 2.96 -2.28 -15.23
N TYR A 101 2.68 -2.43 -16.54
CA TYR A 101 2.88 -1.37 -17.51
C TYR A 101 2.00 -0.15 -17.21
N THR A 102 0.72 -0.37 -16.94
CA THR A 102 -0.24 0.69 -16.64
C THR A 102 0.17 1.51 -15.41
N PHE A 103 0.61 0.85 -14.34
CA PHE A 103 1.07 1.55 -13.13
C PHE A 103 2.31 2.41 -13.41
N ILE A 104 3.30 1.90 -14.15
CA ILE A 104 4.53 2.65 -14.49
C ILE A 104 4.24 3.80 -15.45
N GLU A 105 3.42 3.61 -16.48
CA GLU A 105 3.00 4.68 -17.38
C GLU A 105 2.22 5.78 -16.63
N THR A 106 1.36 5.39 -15.71
CA THR A 106 0.60 6.32 -14.87
C THR A 106 1.55 7.13 -13.97
N GLN A 107 2.57 6.48 -13.38
CA GLN A 107 3.61 7.18 -12.64
C GLN A 107 4.33 8.21 -13.51
N ASN A 108 4.73 7.83 -14.73
CA ASN A 108 5.45 8.72 -15.63
C ASN A 108 4.60 9.92 -16.05
N LYS A 109 3.32 9.67 -16.31
CA LYS A 109 2.39 10.70 -16.78
C LYS A 109 1.93 11.66 -15.70
N TYR A 110 1.65 11.17 -14.51
CA TYR A 110 1.02 11.95 -13.43
C TYR A 110 1.94 12.24 -12.23
N GLY A 111 3.13 11.66 -12.19
CA GLY A 111 4.09 11.86 -11.10
C GLY A 111 3.66 11.24 -9.77
N ILE A 112 2.89 10.17 -9.82
CA ILE A 112 2.46 9.41 -8.63
C ILE A 112 3.20 8.08 -8.57
N ASN A 113 3.74 7.75 -7.41
CA ASN A 113 4.51 6.52 -7.19
C ASN A 113 3.71 5.26 -7.57
N ALA A 114 4.26 4.45 -8.49
CA ALA A 114 3.58 3.26 -9.01
C ALA A 114 3.38 2.18 -7.93
N ILE A 115 4.34 2.03 -7.00
CA ILE A 115 4.24 1.06 -5.89
C ILE A 115 3.14 1.46 -4.92
N MET A 116 3.04 2.75 -4.59
CA MET A 116 1.97 3.26 -3.72
C MET A 116 0.60 3.03 -4.35
N MET A 117 0.45 3.32 -5.65
CA MET A 117 -0.81 3.05 -6.37
C MET A 117 -1.14 1.55 -6.43
N LEU A 118 -0.15 0.70 -6.71
CA LEU A 118 -0.35 -0.75 -6.72
C LEU A 118 -0.74 -1.28 -5.33
N SER A 119 -0.05 -0.83 -4.29
CA SER A 119 -0.35 -1.24 -2.91
C SER A 119 -1.77 -0.82 -2.50
N LEU A 120 -2.18 0.38 -2.86
CA LEU A 120 -3.53 0.87 -2.61
C LEU A 120 -4.58 0.07 -3.39
N ALA A 121 -4.32 -0.19 -4.69
CA ALA A 121 -5.19 -1.03 -5.51
C ALA A 121 -5.34 -2.45 -4.94
N ILE A 122 -4.26 -3.05 -4.44
CA ILE A 122 -4.29 -4.35 -3.77
C ILE A 122 -5.22 -4.30 -2.54
N ASN A 123 -5.04 -3.29 -1.69
CA ASN A 123 -5.83 -3.15 -0.46
C ASN A 123 -7.32 -2.90 -0.76
N GLU A 124 -7.63 -1.92 -1.59
CA GLU A 124 -9.00 -1.47 -1.86
C GLU A 124 -9.83 -2.48 -2.67
N SER A 125 -9.19 -3.25 -3.55
CA SER A 125 -9.89 -4.22 -4.40
C SER A 125 -9.81 -5.68 -3.91
N GLY A 126 -9.22 -5.92 -2.72
CA GLY A 126 -8.96 -7.29 -2.28
C GLY A 126 -8.11 -8.03 -3.31
N PHE A 127 -6.95 -7.48 -3.65
CA PHE A 127 -6.02 -8.02 -4.68
C PHE A 127 -6.61 -8.03 -6.11
N GLY A 128 -7.47 -7.07 -6.47
CA GLY A 128 -8.13 -7.05 -7.77
C GLY A 128 -9.20 -8.13 -7.95
N ARG A 129 -9.74 -8.64 -6.86
CA ARG A 129 -10.65 -9.79 -6.83
C ARG A 129 -12.04 -9.48 -6.30
N SER A 130 -12.29 -8.26 -5.84
CA SER A 130 -13.62 -7.83 -5.38
C SER A 130 -14.61 -7.78 -6.54
N GLN A 131 -15.90 -7.91 -6.24
CA GLN A 131 -16.96 -7.81 -7.23
C GLN A 131 -16.89 -6.49 -8.01
N ILE A 132 -16.70 -5.38 -7.31
CA ILE A 132 -16.56 -4.04 -7.91
C ILE A 132 -15.36 -3.98 -8.87
N SER A 133 -14.22 -4.56 -8.50
CA SER A 133 -13.05 -4.56 -9.37
C SER A 133 -13.26 -5.37 -10.64
N ILE A 134 -14.01 -6.47 -10.58
CA ILE A 134 -14.25 -7.37 -11.71
C ILE A 134 -15.36 -6.85 -12.62
N GLU A 135 -16.52 -6.51 -12.07
CA GLU A 135 -17.69 -6.13 -12.86
C GLU A 135 -17.63 -4.68 -13.35
N LYS A 136 -16.90 -3.81 -12.64
CA LYS A 136 -16.82 -2.37 -12.95
C LYS A 136 -15.41 -1.87 -13.28
N ASN A 137 -14.40 -2.72 -13.33
CA ASN A 137 -12.99 -2.36 -13.50
C ASN A 137 -12.50 -1.31 -12.47
N ASN A 138 -13.10 -1.25 -11.29
CA ASN A 138 -12.84 -0.23 -10.28
C ASN A 138 -11.97 -0.82 -9.17
N LEU A 139 -10.66 -0.56 -9.25
CA LEU A 139 -9.67 -1.07 -8.29
C LEU A 139 -9.62 -0.30 -6.97
N PHE A 140 -10.24 0.86 -6.87
CA PHE A 140 -10.07 1.77 -5.74
C PHE A 140 -11.40 2.06 -5.00
N GLY A 141 -12.47 1.36 -5.34
CA GLY A 141 -13.77 1.57 -4.69
C GLY A 141 -14.36 2.97 -4.91
N HIS A 142 -13.99 3.67 -6.00
CA HIS A 142 -14.47 5.02 -6.26
C HIS A 142 -16.00 5.06 -6.29
N ALA A 143 -16.58 5.97 -5.47
CA ALA A 143 -18.02 6.15 -5.29
C ALA A 143 -18.78 4.90 -4.79
N ALA A 144 -18.10 3.95 -4.17
CA ALA A 144 -18.75 2.85 -3.47
C ALA A 144 -19.25 3.34 -2.10
N TYR A 145 -20.57 3.42 -1.91
CA TYR A 145 -21.17 3.83 -0.64
C TYR A 145 -21.58 2.61 0.18
N ASP A 146 -21.42 2.67 1.50
CA ASP A 146 -21.58 1.53 2.43
C ASP A 146 -22.94 0.83 2.35
N ASN A 147 -24.00 1.56 2.01
CA ASN A 147 -25.35 1.00 1.93
C ASN A 147 -25.66 0.25 0.62
N ALA A 148 -24.92 0.52 -0.47
CA ALA A 148 -25.09 -0.14 -1.76
C ALA A 148 -23.78 -0.06 -2.60
N PRO A 149 -22.67 -0.66 -2.14
CA PRO A 149 -21.36 -0.43 -2.74
C PRO A 149 -21.27 -0.89 -4.21
N ASN A 150 -21.88 -2.02 -4.54
CA ASN A 150 -21.85 -2.54 -5.91
C ASN A 150 -22.71 -1.72 -6.89
N GLU A 151 -23.79 -1.10 -6.42
CA GLU A 151 -24.67 -0.28 -7.25
C GLU A 151 -24.09 1.12 -7.48
N SER A 152 -23.58 1.74 -6.41
CA SER A 152 -23.10 3.12 -6.40
C SER A 152 -21.71 3.29 -7.02
N ALA A 153 -20.84 2.29 -6.95
CA ALA A 153 -19.47 2.39 -7.44
C ALA A 153 -19.37 2.79 -8.92
N ASN A 154 -18.43 3.67 -9.23
CA ASN A 154 -18.12 4.05 -10.61
C ASN A 154 -17.69 2.84 -11.45
N GLY A 155 -18.24 2.73 -12.66
CA GLY A 155 -17.74 1.82 -13.68
C GLY A 155 -16.68 2.49 -14.56
N TYR A 156 -15.65 1.73 -14.92
CA TYR A 156 -14.60 2.16 -15.84
C TYR A 156 -14.59 1.30 -17.09
N LYS A 157 -14.15 1.89 -18.21
CA LYS A 157 -14.01 1.18 -19.49
C LYS A 157 -13.09 -0.04 -19.36
N ASP A 158 -12.00 0.12 -18.64
CA ASP A 158 -10.99 -0.89 -18.37
C ASP A 158 -10.26 -0.56 -17.07
N VAL A 159 -9.44 -1.50 -16.58
CA VAL A 159 -8.64 -1.35 -15.37
C VAL A 159 -7.66 -0.18 -15.48
N ALA A 160 -7.07 0.02 -16.66
CA ALA A 160 -6.15 1.13 -16.91
C ALA A 160 -6.82 2.50 -16.68
N SER A 161 -8.07 2.64 -17.11
CA SER A 161 -8.86 3.87 -16.88
C SER A 161 -9.09 4.13 -15.37
N SER A 162 -9.33 3.10 -14.58
CA SER A 162 -9.45 3.20 -13.13
C SER A 162 -8.14 3.70 -12.49
N ILE A 163 -6.99 3.11 -12.85
CA ILE A 163 -5.67 3.48 -12.34
C ILE A 163 -5.34 4.94 -12.72
N GLN A 164 -5.54 5.32 -13.97
CA GLN A 164 -5.27 6.68 -14.44
C GLN A 164 -6.18 7.72 -13.78
N THR A 165 -7.48 7.42 -13.63
CA THR A 165 -8.43 8.30 -12.94
C THR A 165 -8.05 8.47 -11.48
N HIS A 166 -7.64 7.41 -10.80
CA HIS A 166 -7.16 7.49 -9.42
C HIS A 166 -5.99 8.47 -9.30
N ALA A 167 -4.96 8.32 -10.14
CA ALA A 167 -3.80 9.21 -10.12
C ALA A 167 -4.14 10.66 -10.48
N GLN A 168 -4.95 10.89 -11.50
CA GLN A 168 -5.25 12.23 -12.00
C GLN A 168 -6.27 12.97 -11.13
N ILE A 169 -7.42 12.35 -10.91
CA ILE A 169 -8.56 13.04 -10.30
C ILE A 169 -8.48 12.97 -8.77
N PHE A 170 -8.30 11.75 -8.22
CA PHE A 170 -8.35 11.58 -6.77
C PHE A 170 -7.06 12.03 -6.09
N LEU A 171 -5.89 11.72 -6.66
CA LEU A 171 -4.62 12.11 -6.06
C LEU A 171 -4.19 13.51 -6.51
N ASN A 172 -3.93 13.75 -7.80
CA ASN A 172 -3.38 15.02 -8.24
C ASN A 172 -4.31 16.21 -8.05
N ASN A 173 -5.59 16.08 -8.45
CA ASN A 173 -6.57 17.16 -8.34
C ASN A 173 -7.32 17.15 -7.00
N GLY A 174 -7.14 16.10 -6.20
CA GLY A 174 -7.77 15.91 -4.89
C GLY A 174 -6.75 15.95 -3.75
N TYR A 175 -6.44 14.79 -3.18
CA TYR A 175 -5.67 14.65 -1.92
C TYR A 175 -4.27 15.28 -1.94
N LEU A 176 -3.60 15.37 -3.09
CA LEU A 176 -2.24 15.90 -3.23
C LEU A 176 -2.23 17.30 -3.86
N ASN A 177 -3.39 17.89 -4.08
CA ASN A 177 -3.49 19.27 -4.55
C ASN A 177 -3.22 20.21 -3.35
N PRO A 178 -2.21 21.13 -3.44
CA PRO A 178 -1.87 22.04 -2.36
C PRO A 178 -2.95 23.09 -2.08
#